data_2adde57d1ab5fe93760e3edb51fd78e0
#
_entry.id   2adde57d1ab5fe93760e3edb51fd78e0
#
_cell.length_a   1.000
_cell.length_b   1.000
_cell.length_c   1.000
_cell.angle_alpha   90.00
_cell.angle_beta   90.00
_cell.angle_gamma   90.00
#
_symmetry.space_group_name_H-M   'P 1'
#
loop_
_entity.id
_entity.type
_entity.pdbx_description
1 polymer ?
#
loop_
_entity_poly.entity_id
_entity_poly.type
_entity_poly.pdbx_seq_one_letter_code
_entity_poly.pdbx_strand_id
1 'polypeptide(L)'
;MIETFQAVLPHGITLSCRASGPAGAPVLLFLHGFPEAAFVWDELLEHFGTRYRCVAPNLRGFEQSSSPKEPEAYRVKHLMADVEALIAQVSPGGAPLEALVAHDWGGAVAWSFAVQRPQLLKRLVIVNSPHPATFLRELKNNPVQQAASAYMNFLCRPDAEALLAADDFRRMWPMFTNMGAADPARKGGGWLTPQVREQYRAVWGAGLTGGCNYYRASPLRPPTSPDDAIMKLEFAPEFVTVKVPTLVIWAEEDSALPPSLIDGLEAYIPALRLVRVPGATHWIVHEQPELVAGEIERALAA
;
A
#
# COMPACT_ATOMS: atom_id res chain seq x y z
N MET A 1 23.00 -3.24 -1.48
CA MET A 1 22.67 -4.65 -1.81
C MET A 1 21.44 -5.05 -1.00
N ILE A 2 20.46 -5.64 -1.67
CA ILE A 2 19.23 -6.12 -1.02
C ILE A 2 19.43 -7.55 -0.56
N GLU A 3 19.05 -7.83 0.67
CA GLU A 3 18.98 -9.16 1.25
C GLU A 3 17.52 -9.58 1.45
N THR A 4 17.26 -10.87 1.54
CA THR A 4 15.94 -11.43 1.84
C THR A 4 15.98 -12.25 3.11
N PHE A 5 14.90 -12.20 3.89
CA PHE A 5 14.75 -13.01 5.11
C PHE A 5 13.29 -13.33 5.39
N GLN A 6 13.07 -14.32 6.25
CA GLN A 6 11.73 -14.68 6.73
C GLN A 6 11.54 -14.16 8.15
N ALA A 7 10.52 -13.34 8.36
CA ALA A 7 10.09 -12.87 9.68
C ALA A 7 8.98 -13.78 10.19
N VAL A 8 9.31 -14.66 11.14
CA VAL A 8 8.32 -15.51 11.82
C VAL A 8 7.70 -14.72 12.96
N LEU A 9 6.42 -14.37 12.82
CA LEU A 9 5.70 -13.55 13.79
C LEU A 9 5.09 -14.41 14.91
N PRO A 10 4.94 -13.86 16.15
CA PRO A 10 4.49 -14.62 17.32
C PRO A 10 3.10 -15.27 17.18
N HIS A 11 2.26 -14.73 16.28
CA HIS A 11 0.90 -15.22 16.06
C HIS A 11 0.78 -16.17 14.84
N GLY A 12 1.89 -16.80 14.44
CA GLY A 12 1.91 -17.89 13.46
C GLY A 12 1.91 -17.44 11.99
N ILE A 13 2.14 -16.15 11.73
CA ILE A 13 2.35 -15.62 10.37
C ILE A 13 3.84 -15.51 10.10
N THR A 14 4.26 -15.88 8.91
CA THR A 14 5.61 -15.64 8.41
C THR A 14 5.51 -14.65 7.26
N LEU A 15 6.33 -13.59 7.31
CA LEU A 15 6.45 -12.61 6.22
C LEU A 15 7.79 -12.80 5.53
N SER A 16 7.77 -12.95 4.21
CA SER A 16 8.96 -12.85 3.36
C SER A 16 9.33 -11.38 3.21
N CYS A 17 10.55 -11.02 3.58
CA CYS A 17 10.98 -9.63 3.64
C CYS A 17 12.19 -9.38 2.74
N ARG A 18 12.23 -8.19 2.15
CA ARG A 18 13.41 -7.61 1.49
C ARG A 18 13.98 -6.52 2.39
N ALA A 19 15.29 -6.42 2.45
CA ALA A 19 15.90 -5.42 3.30
C ALA A 19 17.24 -4.93 2.75
N SER A 20 17.65 -3.74 3.19
CA SER A 20 18.98 -3.19 2.94
C SER A 20 19.46 -2.36 4.13
N GLY A 21 20.73 -2.04 4.16
CA GLY A 21 21.34 -1.17 5.17
C GLY A 21 21.75 -1.90 6.45
N PRO A 22 22.53 -1.19 7.30
CA PRO A 22 23.17 -1.81 8.45
C PRO A 22 22.17 -2.23 9.53
N ALA A 23 22.37 -3.42 10.07
CA ALA A 23 21.64 -3.86 11.25
C ALA A 23 21.89 -2.88 12.41
N GLY A 24 20.84 -2.50 13.14
CA GLY A 24 20.93 -1.56 14.24
C GLY A 24 20.79 -0.08 13.87
N ALA A 25 20.77 0.27 12.59
CA ALA A 25 20.42 1.62 12.15
C ALA A 25 18.92 1.92 12.39
N PRO A 26 18.52 3.21 12.45
CA PRO A 26 17.11 3.58 12.49
C PRO A 26 16.34 2.98 11.33
N VAL A 27 15.10 2.54 11.57
CA VAL A 27 14.34 1.71 10.61
C VAL A 27 13.38 2.54 9.78
N LEU A 28 13.39 2.31 8.46
CA LEU A 28 12.32 2.67 7.52
C LEU A 28 11.60 1.38 7.12
N LEU A 29 10.28 1.35 7.27
CA LEU A 29 9.44 0.21 6.89
C LEU A 29 8.58 0.59 5.69
N PHE A 30 8.56 -0.27 4.64
CA PHE A 30 7.88 -0.02 3.38
C PHE A 30 6.78 -1.05 3.13
N LEU A 31 5.54 -0.62 2.97
CA LEU A 31 4.39 -1.50 2.72
C LEU A 31 3.86 -1.30 1.31
N HIS A 32 3.86 -2.37 0.52
CA HIS A 32 3.31 -2.38 -0.84
C HIS A 32 1.79 -2.56 -0.86
N GLY A 33 1.18 -2.47 -2.05
CA GLY A 33 -0.24 -2.72 -2.26
C GLY A 33 -0.55 -3.88 -3.22
N PHE A 34 -1.78 -3.90 -3.72
CA PHE A 34 -2.25 -4.86 -4.71
C PHE A 34 -2.13 -4.25 -6.13
N PRO A 35 -1.68 -4.99 -7.12
CA PRO A 35 -1.30 -6.40 -7.11
C PRO A 35 0.22 -6.62 -7.03
N GLU A 36 0.90 -5.81 -6.27
CA GLU A 36 2.35 -5.72 -6.17
C GLU A 36 2.92 -6.62 -5.05
N ALA A 37 4.23 -6.50 -4.83
CA ALA A 37 4.97 -7.16 -3.77
C ALA A 37 6.15 -6.29 -3.32
N ALA A 38 6.91 -6.71 -2.32
CA ALA A 38 7.97 -5.92 -1.71
C ALA A 38 9.06 -5.45 -2.69
N PHE A 39 9.25 -6.12 -3.83
CA PHE A 39 10.27 -5.77 -4.82
C PHE A 39 10.09 -4.37 -5.43
N VAL A 40 8.88 -3.81 -5.40
CA VAL A 40 8.60 -2.46 -5.92
C VAL A 40 9.36 -1.38 -5.17
N TRP A 41 9.83 -1.69 -3.98
CA TRP A 41 10.60 -0.80 -3.13
C TRP A 41 12.12 -0.90 -3.31
N ASP A 42 12.62 -1.78 -4.20
CA ASP A 42 14.07 -2.10 -4.28
C ASP A 42 14.93 -0.84 -4.49
N GLU A 43 14.53 0.07 -5.38
CA GLU A 43 15.27 1.31 -5.62
C GLU A 43 15.32 2.20 -4.37
N LEU A 44 14.20 2.31 -3.63
CA LEU A 44 14.17 3.07 -2.39
C LEU A 44 14.95 2.37 -1.27
N LEU A 45 14.88 1.04 -1.19
CA LEU A 45 15.68 0.27 -0.25
C LEU A 45 17.17 0.50 -0.46
N GLU A 46 17.64 0.50 -1.71
CA GLU A 46 19.04 0.77 -2.04
C GLU A 46 19.43 2.22 -1.76
N HIS A 47 18.56 3.18 -2.10
CA HIS A 47 18.78 4.60 -1.87
C HIS A 47 18.97 4.93 -0.37
N PHE A 48 18.04 4.46 0.46
CA PHE A 48 18.09 4.75 1.91
C PHE A 48 18.98 3.81 2.70
N GLY A 49 19.32 2.64 2.17
CA GLY A 49 20.10 1.61 2.83
C GLY A 49 21.53 2.01 3.19
N THR A 50 22.01 3.15 2.74
CA THR A 50 23.31 3.70 3.16
C THR A 50 23.27 4.33 4.57
N ARG A 51 22.08 4.73 5.04
CA ARG A 51 21.88 5.47 6.29
C ARG A 51 20.92 4.80 7.26
N TYR A 52 19.95 4.04 6.72
CA TYR A 52 18.85 3.44 7.47
C TYR A 52 18.83 1.93 7.28
N ARG A 53 18.27 1.23 8.22
CA ARG A 53 17.79 -0.14 8.01
C ARG A 53 16.44 -0.06 7.32
N CYS A 54 16.41 -0.36 6.02
CA CYS A 54 15.20 -0.38 5.21
C CYS A 54 14.64 -1.79 5.15
N VAL A 55 13.36 -1.97 5.44
CA VAL A 55 12.69 -3.27 5.41
C VAL A 55 11.39 -3.15 4.62
N ALA A 56 11.15 -4.06 3.69
CA ALA A 56 9.92 -4.19 2.93
C ALA A 56 9.39 -5.63 3.03
N PRO A 57 8.37 -5.90 3.85
CA PRO A 57 7.72 -7.21 3.84
C PRO A 57 6.87 -7.37 2.59
N ASN A 58 6.82 -8.58 2.03
CA ASN A 58 5.66 -9.01 1.31
C ASN A 58 4.53 -9.17 2.33
N LEU A 59 3.47 -8.41 2.16
CA LEU A 59 2.36 -8.43 3.10
C LEU A 59 1.72 -9.82 3.15
N ARG A 60 1.02 -10.14 4.25
CA ARG A 60 0.23 -11.36 4.37
C ARG A 60 -0.57 -11.60 3.08
N GLY A 61 -0.48 -12.81 2.53
CA GLY A 61 -1.19 -13.18 1.32
C GLY A 61 -0.47 -12.91 0.00
N PHE A 62 0.75 -12.38 0.05
CA PHE A 62 1.54 -12.09 -1.14
C PHE A 62 2.85 -12.88 -1.16
N GLU A 63 3.25 -13.30 -2.36
CA GLU A 63 4.50 -14.00 -2.65
C GLU A 63 4.72 -15.20 -1.70
N GLN A 64 5.85 -15.24 -0.96
CA GLN A 64 6.22 -16.32 -0.03
C GLN A 64 5.75 -16.04 1.41
N SER A 65 4.99 -15.01 1.65
CA SER A 65 4.38 -14.74 2.95
C SER A 65 3.21 -15.69 3.22
N SER A 66 2.91 -15.94 4.50
CA SER A 66 1.74 -16.73 4.90
C SER A 66 0.48 -16.21 4.23
N SER A 67 -0.31 -17.12 3.64
CA SER A 67 -1.54 -16.79 2.91
C SER A 67 -2.73 -17.59 3.46
N PRO A 68 -3.34 -17.17 4.59
CA PRO A 68 -4.57 -17.77 5.10
C PRO A 68 -5.68 -17.70 4.07
N LYS A 69 -6.56 -18.70 4.02
CA LYS A 69 -7.64 -18.77 3.01
C LYS A 69 -8.85 -17.93 3.40
N GLU A 70 -9.08 -17.76 4.68
CA GLU A 70 -10.26 -17.11 5.24
C GLU A 70 -10.14 -15.57 5.11
N PRO A 71 -11.14 -14.88 4.51
CA PRO A 71 -11.12 -13.43 4.38
C PRO A 71 -10.96 -12.70 5.72
N GLU A 72 -11.51 -13.24 6.82
CA GLU A 72 -11.44 -12.65 8.15
C GLU A 72 -10.00 -12.45 8.64
N ALA A 73 -9.06 -13.29 8.18
CA ALA A 73 -7.64 -13.16 8.48
C ALA A 73 -6.99 -11.90 7.90
N TYR A 74 -7.67 -11.22 6.96
CA TYR A 74 -7.20 -10.01 6.29
C TYR A 74 -7.88 -8.73 6.79
N ARG A 75 -8.67 -8.80 7.88
CA ARG A 75 -9.18 -7.61 8.54
C ARG A 75 -8.01 -6.76 9.03
N VAL A 76 -8.15 -5.44 8.92
CA VAL A 76 -7.07 -4.47 9.20
C VAL A 76 -6.39 -4.68 10.56
N LYS A 77 -7.13 -5.13 11.59
CA LYS A 77 -6.55 -5.44 12.90
C LYS A 77 -5.48 -6.53 12.87
N HIS A 78 -5.62 -7.53 11.98
CA HIS A 78 -4.65 -8.60 11.82
C HIS A 78 -3.43 -8.15 11.01
N LEU A 79 -3.67 -7.33 9.99
CA LEU A 79 -2.60 -6.73 9.18
C LEU A 79 -1.75 -5.76 10.02
N MET A 80 -2.39 -4.98 10.88
CA MET A 80 -1.66 -4.13 11.85
C MET A 80 -0.86 -4.95 12.86
N ALA A 81 -1.38 -6.09 13.31
CA ALA A 81 -0.64 -6.98 14.21
C ALA A 81 0.62 -7.55 13.55
N ASP A 82 0.58 -7.82 12.23
CA ASP A 82 1.77 -8.21 11.47
C ASP A 82 2.82 -7.10 11.48
N VAL A 83 2.40 -5.87 11.19
CA VAL A 83 3.30 -4.69 11.18
C VAL A 83 3.90 -4.46 12.57
N GLU A 84 3.09 -4.49 13.63
CA GLU A 84 3.55 -4.32 15.03
C GLU A 84 4.58 -5.39 15.42
N ALA A 85 4.30 -6.66 15.09
CA ALA A 85 5.20 -7.75 15.38
C ALA A 85 6.50 -7.69 14.56
N LEU A 86 6.43 -7.25 13.30
CA LEU A 86 7.62 -7.06 12.48
C LEU A 86 8.48 -5.92 13.03
N ILE A 87 7.88 -4.80 13.41
CA ILE A 87 8.61 -3.68 14.06
C ILE A 87 9.37 -4.16 15.29
N ALA A 88 8.74 -4.97 16.13
CA ALA A 88 9.38 -5.52 17.33
C ALA A 88 10.62 -6.39 17.00
N GLN A 89 10.68 -7.02 15.82
CA GLN A 89 11.82 -7.83 15.39
C GLN A 89 12.94 -6.99 14.75
N VAL A 90 12.57 -5.95 13.98
CA VAL A 90 13.55 -5.24 13.15
C VAL A 90 14.03 -3.93 13.75
N SER A 91 13.30 -3.38 14.73
CA SER A 91 13.65 -2.13 15.40
C SER A 91 14.52 -2.37 16.64
N PRO A 92 15.74 -1.85 16.69
CA PRO A 92 16.66 -2.04 17.83
C PRO A 92 16.03 -1.51 19.13
N GLY A 93 15.99 -2.37 20.15
CA GLY A 93 15.49 -1.99 21.48
C GLY A 93 14.04 -1.51 21.53
N GLY A 94 13.22 -1.84 20.51
CA GLY A 94 11.82 -1.39 20.42
C GLY A 94 11.66 0.10 20.06
N ALA A 95 12.70 0.71 19.48
CA ALA A 95 12.62 2.09 19.01
C ALA A 95 11.51 2.28 17.98
N PRO A 96 10.82 3.43 17.95
CA PRO A 96 9.86 3.73 16.90
C PRO A 96 10.55 3.81 15.54
N LEU A 97 9.81 3.48 14.47
CA LEU A 97 10.27 3.65 13.09
C LEU A 97 10.60 5.13 12.83
N GLU A 98 11.66 5.39 12.07
CA GLU A 98 11.90 6.74 11.53
C GLU A 98 10.78 7.17 10.60
N ALA A 99 10.34 6.24 9.72
CA ALA A 99 9.10 6.41 8.97
C ALA A 99 8.48 5.04 8.62
N LEU A 100 7.14 5.03 8.54
CA LEU A 100 6.36 4.03 7.84
C LEU A 100 5.98 4.60 6.48
N VAL A 101 6.49 4.00 5.40
CA VAL A 101 6.21 4.37 4.01
C VAL A 101 5.26 3.35 3.41
N ALA A 102 4.19 3.79 2.79
CA ALA A 102 3.16 2.84 2.36
C ALA A 102 2.43 3.30 1.09
N HIS A 103 2.13 2.34 0.22
CA HIS A 103 1.42 2.53 -1.03
C HIS A 103 0.17 1.65 -1.08
N ASP A 104 -0.93 2.12 -1.68
CA ASP A 104 -2.17 1.40 -1.94
C ASP A 104 -2.70 0.66 -0.68
N TRP A 105 -2.87 -0.67 -0.69
CA TRP A 105 -3.31 -1.45 0.48
C TRP A 105 -2.34 -1.36 1.66
N GLY A 106 -1.04 -1.25 1.40
CA GLY A 106 -0.08 -0.94 2.46
C GLY A 106 -0.41 0.37 3.16
N GLY A 107 -0.84 1.38 2.40
CA GLY A 107 -1.31 2.65 2.94
C GLY A 107 -2.61 2.51 3.75
N ALA A 108 -3.56 1.68 3.30
CA ALA A 108 -4.78 1.42 4.07
C ALA A 108 -4.48 0.83 5.46
N VAL A 109 -3.46 -0.06 5.54
CA VAL A 109 -2.95 -0.58 6.82
C VAL A 109 -2.23 0.51 7.62
N ALA A 110 -1.37 1.29 6.96
CA ALA A 110 -0.55 2.32 7.58
C ALA A 110 -1.38 3.47 8.19
N TRP A 111 -2.48 3.89 7.54
CA TRP A 111 -3.44 4.85 8.09
C TRP A 111 -3.99 4.38 9.44
N SER A 112 -4.51 3.16 9.48
CA SER A 112 -5.07 2.57 10.70
C SER A 112 -4.00 2.36 11.77
N PHE A 113 -2.78 1.97 11.35
CA PHE A 113 -1.65 1.78 12.25
C PHE A 113 -1.21 3.10 12.90
N ALA A 114 -1.09 4.17 12.13
CA ALA A 114 -0.69 5.49 12.64
C ALA A 114 -1.71 6.08 13.62
N VAL A 115 -3.00 5.79 13.45
CA VAL A 115 -4.04 6.18 14.42
C VAL A 115 -3.93 5.40 15.71
N GLN A 116 -3.74 4.07 15.64
CA GLN A 116 -3.84 3.18 16.80
C GLN A 116 -2.51 2.92 17.52
N ARG A 117 -1.37 3.14 16.84
CA ARG A 117 -0.01 2.90 17.34
C ARG A 117 0.93 4.08 17.07
N PRO A 118 0.50 5.34 17.31
CA PRO A 118 1.31 6.52 16.98
C PRO A 118 2.68 6.52 17.66
N GLN A 119 2.81 5.87 18.82
CA GLN A 119 4.06 5.77 19.57
C GLN A 119 5.13 4.90 18.88
N LEU A 120 4.75 4.10 17.89
CA LEU A 120 5.69 3.26 17.13
C LEU A 120 6.21 3.92 15.86
N LEU A 121 5.77 5.15 15.56
CA LEU A 121 6.13 5.90 14.36
C LEU A 121 6.61 7.29 14.72
N LYS A 122 7.71 7.76 14.12
CA LYS A 122 8.06 9.18 14.12
C LYS A 122 7.36 9.94 12.99
N ARG A 123 7.18 9.29 11.84
CA ARG A 123 6.58 9.85 10.63
C ARG A 123 5.78 8.81 9.87
N LEU A 124 4.76 9.27 9.16
CA LEU A 124 4.01 8.48 8.19
C LEU A 124 4.22 9.06 6.79
N VAL A 125 4.48 8.21 5.80
CA VAL A 125 4.54 8.59 4.39
C VAL A 125 3.55 7.73 3.62
N ILE A 126 2.61 8.37 2.97
CA ILE A 126 1.60 7.70 2.15
C ILE A 126 1.80 8.09 0.69
N VAL A 127 1.85 7.10 -0.17
CA VAL A 127 1.92 7.24 -1.62
C VAL A 127 0.66 6.64 -2.20
N ASN A 128 -0.15 7.44 -2.89
CA ASN A 128 -1.40 7.01 -3.56
C ASN A 128 -2.20 5.95 -2.80
N SER A 129 -2.60 6.29 -1.57
CA SER A 129 -3.55 5.49 -0.80
C SER A 129 -4.53 6.40 -0.07
N PRO A 130 -5.84 6.19 -0.25
CA PRO A 130 -6.84 7.10 0.26
C PRO A 130 -6.97 6.99 1.78
N HIS A 131 -7.17 8.13 2.43
CA HIS A 131 -7.53 8.15 3.83
C HIS A 131 -8.93 7.55 4.04
N PRO A 132 -9.15 6.68 5.05
CA PRO A 132 -10.42 5.95 5.16
C PRO A 132 -11.66 6.85 5.20
N ALA A 133 -11.59 8.01 5.85
CA ALA A 133 -12.73 8.93 5.93
C ALA A 133 -13.06 9.60 4.58
N THR A 134 -12.04 10.08 3.84
CA THR A 134 -12.28 10.67 2.53
C THR A 134 -12.69 9.60 1.52
N PHE A 135 -12.12 8.40 1.60
CA PHE A 135 -12.53 7.29 0.73
C PHE A 135 -13.98 6.88 0.97
N LEU A 136 -14.40 6.75 2.23
CA LEU A 136 -15.80 6.48 2.57
C LEU A 136 -16.74 7.58 2.03
N ARG A 137 -16.36 8.86 2.18
CA ARG A 137 -17.11 9.99 1.64
C ARG A 137 -17.32 9.87 0.14
N GLU A 138 -16.22 9.62 -0.60
CA GLU A 138 -16.26 9.54 -2.05
C GLU A 138 -17.01 8.28 -2.54
N LEU A 139 -16.83 7.14 -1.89
CA LEU A 139 -17.58 5.92 -2.23
C LEU A 139 -19.09 6.07 -2.02
N LYS A 140 -19.51 6.84 -1.01
CA LYS A 140 -20.94 7.11 -0.79
C LYS A 140 -21.54 8.10 -1.78
N ASN A 141 -20.80 9.13 -2.16
CA ASN A 141 -21.37 10.34 -2.74
C ASN A 141 -20.86 10.69 -4.14
N ASN A 142 -19.72 10.09 -4.59
CA ASN A 142 -19.10 10.47 -5.85
C ASN A 142 -19.20 9.33 -6.89
N PRO A 143 -20.04 9.48 -7.93
CA PRO A 143 -20.17 8.47 -8.99
C PRO A 143 -18.84 8.21 -9.74
N VAL A 144 -17.96 9.21 -9.85
CA VAL A 144 -16.65 9.04 -10.49
C VAL A 144 -15.79 8.08 -9.68
N GLN A 145 -15.73 8.24 -8.35
CA GLN A 145 -15.01 7.31 -7.48
C GLN A 145 -15.65 5.94 -7.46
N GLN A 146 -16.97 5.86 -7.43
CA GLN A 146 -17.69 4.57 -7.49
C GLN A 146 -17.32 3.80 -8.76
N ALA A 147 -17.28 4.47 -9.91
CA ALA A 147 -16.88 3.87 -11.18
C ALA A 147 -15.40 3.46 -11.18
N ALA A 148 -14.50 4.34 -10.71
CA ALA A 148 -13.08 4.07 -10.60
C ALA A 148 -12.78 2.86 -9.69
N SER A 149 -13.59 2.67 -8.65
CA SER A 149 -13.44 1.57 -7.67
C SER A 149 -14.28 0.31 -8.03
N ALA A 150 -14.96 0.26 -9.16
CA ALA A 150 -15.83 -0.87 -9.53
C ALA A 150 -15.12 -2.23 -9.57
N TYR A 151 -13.80 -2.23 -9.87
CA TYR A 151 -12.96 -3.42 -9.83
C TYR A 151 -12.92 -4.10 -8.45
N MET A 152 -13.12 -3.36 -7.35
CA MET A 152 -13.14 -3.91 -6.00
C MET A 152 -14.27 -4.94 -5.83
N ASN A 153 -15.46 -4.66 -6.40
CA ASN A 153 -16.57 -5.60 -6.38
C ASN A 153 -16.28 -6.86 -7.22
N PHE A 154 -15.54 -6.72 -8.35
CA PHE A 154 -15.07 -7.86 -9.12
C PHE A 154 -14.10 -8.73 -8.28
N LEU A 155 -13.14 -8.13 -7.57
CA LEU A 155 -12.17 -8.85 -6.73
C LEU A 155 -12.81 -9.58 -5.53
N CYS A 156 -14.01 -9.17 -5.13
CA CYS A 156 -14.77 -9.87 -4.09
C CYS A 156 -15.51 -11.12 -4.58
N ARG A 157 -15.58 -11.36 -5.89
CA ARG A 157 -16.30 -12.53 -6.44
C ARG A 157 -15.63 -13.84 -6.02
N PRO A 158 -16.42 -14.95 -5.90
CA PRO A 158 -15.86 -16.26 -5.59
C PRO A 158 -14.93 -16.84 -6.69
N ASP A 159 -15.10 -16.39 -7.94
CA ASP A 159 -14.33 -16.83 -9.11
C ASP A 159 -13.24 -15.85 -9.53
N ALA A 160 -13.00 -14.79 -8.75
CA ALA A 160 -12.06 -13.72 -9.10
C ALA A 160 -10.64 -14.25 -9.38
N GLU A 161 -10.10 -15.09 -8.50
CA GLU A 161 -8.76 -15.65 -8.64
C GLU A 161 -8.59 -16.45 -9.94
N ALA A 162 -9.56 -17.31 -10.25
CA ALA A 162 -9.52 -18.11 -11.47
C ALA A 162 -9.58 -17.23 -12.73
N LEU A 163 -10.41 -16.19 -12.71
CA LEU A 163 -10.51 -15.23 -13.81
C LEU A 163 -9.27 -14.37 -13.98
N LEU A 164 -8.62 -14.00 -12.89
CA LEU A 164 -7.38 -13.22 -12.91
C LEU A 164 -6.17 -14.05 -13.37
N ALA A 165 -6.10 -15.33 -12.94
CA ALA A 165 -5.00 -16.22 -13.31
C ALA A 165 -5.10 -16.73 -14.77
N ALA A 166 -6.28 -16.66 -15.37
CA ALA A 166 -6.51 -17.18 -16.72
C ALA A 166 -5.65 -16.47 -17.79
N ASP A 167 -5.24 -17.23 -18.80
CA ASP A 167 -4.55 -16.72 -19.99
C ASP A 167 -3.30 -15.87 -19.63
N ASP A 168 -2.40 -16.41 -18.80
CA ASP A 168 -1.19 -15.72 -18.36
C ASP A 168 -1.48 -14.37 -17.69
N PHE A 169 -2.42 -14.38 -16.77
CA PHE A 169 -2.84 -13.18 -16.02
C PHE A 169 -3.32 -12.02 -16.91
N ARG A 170 -3.92 -12.35 -18.05
CA ARG A 170 -4.36 -11.35 -19.07
C ARG A 170 -5.19 -10.22 -18.48
N ARG A 171 -5.98 -10.47 -17.42
CA ARG A 171 -6.81 -9.45 -16.75
C ARG A 171 -6.05 -8.55 -15.78
N MET A 172 -4.83 -8.94 -15.38
CA MET A 172 -4.00 -8.17 -14.45
C MET A 172 -3.21 -7.08 -15.19
N TRP A 173 -2.69 -7.39 -16.38
CA TRP A 173 -1.83 -6.47 -17.13
C TRP A 173 -2.47 -5.12 -17.44
N PRO A 174 -3.78 -5.01 -17.76
CA PRO A 174 -4.44 -3.73 -17.96
C PRO A 174 -4.39 -2.77 -16.77
N MET A 175 -4.24 -3.25 -15.54
CA MET A 175 -4.06 -2.39 -14.36
C MET A 175 -2.83 -1.48 -14.50
N PHE A 176 -1.80 -1.97 -15.16
CA PHE A 176 -0.57 -1.24 -15.44
C PHE A 176 -0.58 -0.55 -16.81
N THR A 177 -0.92 -1.31 -17.85
CA THR A 177 -0.78 -0.82 -19.24
C THR A 177 -1.77 0.27 -19.59
N ASN A 178 -2.98 0.28 -18.99
CA ASN A 178 -3.94 1.35 -19.20
C ASN A 178 -3.50 2.69 -18.61
N MET A 179 -2.53 2.67 -17.69
CA MET A 179 -1.90 3.86 -17.11
C MET A 179 -0.52 4.16 -17.76
N GLY A 180 -0.18 3.49 -18.86
CA GLY A 180 1.03 3.78 -19.64
C GLY A 180 2.31 3.13 -19.16
N ALA A 181 2.25 2.15 -18.25
CA ALA A 181 3.43 1.48 -17.68
C ALA A 181 4.35 0.84 -18.73
N ALA A 182 3.81 0.42 -19.88
CA ALA A 182 4.56 -0.18 -20.97
C ALA A 182 4.97 0.81 -22.07
N ASP A 183 4.53 2.07 -22.01
CA ASP A 183 4.81 3.09 -23.04
C ASP A 183 6.07 3.89 -22.69
N PRO A 184 7.20 3.67 -23.40
CA PRO A 184 8.45 4.40 -23.14
C PRO A 184 8.39 5.87 -23.59
N ALA A 185 7.38 6.27 -24.36
CA ALA A 185 7.21 7.66 -24.78
C ALA A 185 6.49 8.51 -23.70
N ARG A 186 5.78 7.85 -22.77
CA ARG A 186 5.18 8.52 -21.62
C ARG A 186 6.25 8.86 -20.59
N LYS A 187 6.18 10.07 -20.02
CA LYS A 187 7.02 10.42 -18.86
C LYS A 187 6.73 9.45 -17.71
N GLY A 188 7.76 8.77 -17.20
CA GLY A 188 7.63 7.75 -16.18
C GLY A 188 7.09 6.40 -16.69
N GLY A 189 6.87 6.23 -18.01
CA GLY A 189 6.44 4.96 -18.60
C GLY A 189 7.62 4.07 -19.00
N GLY A 190 7.30 2.88 -19.56
CA GLY A 190 8.32 1.93 -20.01
C GLY A 190 8.97 1.08 -18.92
N TRP A 191 8.60 1.26 -17.67
CA TRP A 191 9.13 0.48 -16.54
C TRP A 191 8.64 -0.97 -16.51
N LEU A 192 7.47 -1.26 -17.13
CA LEU A 192 6.92 -2.61 -17.18
C LEU A 192 7.64 -3.46 -18.23
N THR A 193 8.94 -3.65 -18.02
CA THR A 193 9.83 -4.46 -18.88
C THR A 193 9.49 -5.94 -18.84
N PRO A 194 10.00 -6.78 -19.76
CA PRO A 194 9.87 -8.23 -19.67
C PRO A 194 10.33 -8.80 -18.31
N GLN A 195 11.43 -8.28 -17.74
CA GLN A 195 11.95 -8.72 -16.43
C GLN A 195 10.99 -8.39 -15.29
N VAL A 196 10.44 -7.18 -15.28
CA VAL A 196 9.44 -6.76 -14.27
C VAL A 196 8.16 -7.59 -14.42
N ARG A 197 7.74 -7.92 -15.64
CA ARG A 197 6.60 -8.81 -15.88
C ARG A 197 6.83 -10.20 -15.29
N GLU A 198 8.04 -10.77 -15.41
CA GLU A 198 8.36 -12.05 -14.79
C GLU A 198 8.30 -12.01 -13.25
N GLN A 199 8.75 -10.90 -12.64
CA GLN A 199 8.60 -10.71 -11.19
C GLN A 199 7.12 -10.73 -10.78
N TYR A 200 6.26 -10.01 -11.51
CA TYR A 200 4.82 -10.03 -11.25
C TYR A 200 4.20 -11.42 -11.46
N ARG A 201 4.60 -12.14 -12.54
CA ARG A 201 4.15 -13.53 -12.76
C ARG A 201 4.53 -14.44 -11.61
N ALA A 202 5.73 -14.31 -11.09
CA ALA A 202 6.17 -15.11 -9.92
C ALA A 202 5.32 -14.79 -8.68
N VAL A 203 5.04 -13.51 -8.41
CA VAL A 203 4.19 -13.07 -7.30
C VAL A 203 2.77 -13.62 -7.45
N TRP A 204 2.14 -13.42 -8.61
CA TRP A 204 0.76 -13.86 -8.84
C TRP A 204 0.64 -15.38 -8.96
N GLY A 205 1.68 -16.05 -9.47
CA GLY A 205 1.78 -17.50 -9.54
C GLY A 205 1.86 -18.18 -8.17
N ALA A 206 2.34 -17.48 -7.14
CA ALA A 206 2.30 -17.96 -5.76
C ALA A 206 0.87 -17.99 -5.18
N GLY A 207 -0.05 -17.20 -5.76
CA GLY A 207 -1.48 -17.20 -5.43
C GLY A 207 -2.07 -15.80 -5.36
N LEU A 208 -3.35 -15.69 -5.69
CA LEU A 208 -4.10 -14.42 -5.71
C LEU A 208 -5.13 -14.31 -4.59
N THR A 209 -5.41 -15.40 -3.88
CA THR A 209 -6.45 -15.44 -2.84
C THR A 209 -6.19 -14.43 -1.74
N GLY A 210 -4.94 -14.32 -1.28
CA GLY A 210 -4.56 -13.32 -0.28
C GLY A 210 -4.89 -11.91 -0.74
N GLY A 211 -4.44 -11.51 -1.93
CA GLY A 211 -4.71 -10.19 -2.51
C GLY A 211 -6.22 -9.90 -2.64
N CYS A 212 -7.01 -10.86 -3.13
CA CYS A 212 -8.48 -10.72 -3.20
C CYS A 212 -9.13 -10.58 -1.82
N ASN A 213 -8.56 -11.24 -0.81
CA ASN A 213 -9.11 -11.22 0.54
C ASN A 213 -8.97 -9.87 1.25
N TYR A 214 -8.03 -9.00 0.85
CA TYR A 214 -8.01 -7.61 1.32
C TYR A 214 -9.32 -6.89 0.99
N TYR A 215 -9.82 -7.08 -0.24
CA TYR A 215 -11.07 -6.48 -0.70
C TYR A 215 -12.28 -7.14 -0.03
N ARG A 216 -12.29 -8.48 0.11
CA ARG A 216 -13.39 -9.22 0.77
C ARG A 216 -13.52 -8.87 2.26
N ALA A 217 -12.40 -8.63 2.94
CA ALA A 217 -12.37 -8.27 4.36
C ALA A 217 -12.68 -6.79 4.62
N SER A 218 -12.59 -5.93 3.60
CA SER A 218 -12.83 -4.48 3.71
C SER A 218 -14.31 -4.15 3.62
N PRO A 219 -14.83 -3.28 4.51
CA PRO A 219 -16.15 -2.71 4.35
C PRO A 219 -16.20 -1.58 3.31
N LEU A 220 -15.03 -1.04 2.90
CA LEU A 220 -14.91 0.08 1.96
C LEU A 220 -14.84 -0.45 0.53
N ARG A 221 -15.96 -0.41 -0.17
CA ARG A 221 -16.09 -0.72 -1.60
C ARG A 221 -17.32 0.00 -2.16
N PRO A 222 -17.40 0.22 -3.48
CA PRO A 222 -18.57 0.88 -4.08
C PRO A 222 -19.87 0.16 -3.71
N PRO A 223 -20.93 0.92 -3.34
CA PRO A 223 -22.23 0.32 -3.05
C PRO A 223 -22.78 -0.40 -4.27
N THR A 224 -23.44 -1.51 -4.03
CA THR A 224 -24.16 -2.30 -5.07
C THR A 224 -25.65 -2.00 -5.10
N SER A 225 -26.16 -1.34 -4.07
CA SER A 225 -27.54 -0.87 -3.95
C SER A 225 -27.62 0.33 -2.99
N PRO A 226 -28.73 1.10 -2.99
CA PRO A 226 -28.94 2.19 -2.03
C PRO A 226 -28.95 1.75 -0.57
N ASP A 227 -29.25 0.49 -0.29
CA ASP A 227 -29.31 -0.08 1.06
C ASP A 227 -28.04 -0.82 1.47
N ASP A 228 -26.98 -0.74 0.66
CA ASP A 228 -25.68 -1.37 0.96
C ASP A 228 -25.14 -0.93 2.32
N ALA A 229 -24.47 -1.84 3.00
CA ALA A 229 -23.95 -1.61 4.36
C ALA A 229 -23.01 -0.39 4.45
N ILE A 230 -22.26 -0.10 3.37
CA ILE A 230 -21.38 1.08 3.33
C ILE A 230 -22.16 2.38 3.50
N MET A 231 -23.41 2.46 3.05
CA MET A 231 -24.25 3.67 3.15
C MET A 231 -24.55 4.04 4.61
N LYS A 232 -24.50 3.08 5.53
CA LYS A 232 -24.69 3.25 6.98
C LYS A 232 -23.39 3.34 7.75
N LEU A 233 -22.23 3.10 7.08
CA LEU A 233 -20.94 3.13 7.74
C LEU A 233 -20.54 4.57 8.08
N GLU A 234 -20.05 4.78 9.28
CA GLU A 234 -19.48 6.04 9.76
C GLU A 234 -18.23 5.75 10.56
N PHE A 235 -17.27 6.66 10.50
CA PHE A 235 -16.08 6.59 11.34
C PHE A 235 -16.15 7.69 12.41
N ALA A 236 -16.02 7.30 13.66
CA ALA A 236 -15.82 8.29 14.71
C ALA A 236 -14.43 8.95 14.55
N PRO A 237 -14.29 10.25 14.82
CA PRO A 237 -13.05 11.01 14.58
C PRO A 237 -11.80 10.36 15.18
N GLU A 238 -11.91 9.76 16.35
CA GLU A 238 -10.79 9.08 17.03
C GLU A 238 -10.21 7.90 16.27
N PHE A 239 -10.97 7.29 15.35
CA PHE A 239 -10.51 6.16 14.51
C PHE A 239 -9.92 6.60 13.16
N VAL A 240 -9.98 7.89 12.85
CA VAL A 240 -9.52 8.44 11.58
C VAL A 240 -8.60 9.65 11.71
N THR A 241 -8.36 10.17 12.93
CA THR A 241 -7.44 11.30 13.13
C THR A 241 -6.01 10.80 13.31
N VAL A 242 -5.13 11.16 12.38
CA VAL A 242 -3.71 10.82 12.40
C VAL A 242 -2.92 11.94 13.06
N LYS A 243 -2.32 11.65 14.23
CA LYS A 243 -1.53 12.63 15.01
C LYS A 243 -0.05 12.64 14.66
N VAL A 244 0.41 11.62 13.94
CA VAL A 244 1.80 11.50 13.50
C VAL A 244 2.05 12.48 12.35
N PRO A 245 3.20 13.20 12.32
CA PRO A 245 3.58 13.99 11.15
C PRO A 245 3.51 13.15 9.87
N THR A 246 2.75 13.63 8.89
CA THR A 246 2.39 12.83 7.73
C THR A 246 2.71 13.55 6.43
N LEU A 247 3.46 12.88 5.56
CA LEU A 247 3.63 13.23 4.16
C LEU A 247 2.66 12.40 3.32
N VAL A 248 1.87 13.05 2.47
CA VAL A 248 1.08 12.40 1.43
C VAL A 248 1.65 12.81 0.07
N ILE A 249 2.06 11.84 -0.74
CA ILE A 249 2.46 12.01 -2.14
C ILE A 249 1.32 11.49 -2.99
N TRP A 250 0.76 12.35 -3.85
CA TRP A 250 -0.43 12.02 -4.63
C TRP A 250 -0.20 12.23 -6.12
N ALA A 251 -0.23 11.16 -6.87
CA ALA A 251 -0.19 11.16 -8.33
C ALA A 251 -1.57 11.52 -8.88
N GLU A 252 -1.65 12.58 -9.68
CA GLU A 252 -2.94 13.18 -10.07
C GLU A 252 -3.63 12.46 -11.23
N GLU A 253 -2.89 11.62 -11.99
CA GLU A 253 -3.45 10.81 -13.08
C GLU A 253 -3.73 9.36 -12.68
N ASP A 254 -3.90 9.11 -11.39
CA ASP A 254 -4.35 7.82 -10.88
C ASP A 254 -5.82 7.58 -11.27
N SER A 255 -6.06 6.60 -12.14
CA SER A 255 -7.41 6.30 -12.62
C SER A 255 -8.26 5.53 -11.62
N ALA A 256 -7.65 4.91 -10.60
CA ALA A 256 -8.34 4.22 -9.51
C ALA A 256 -8.65 5.15 -8.33
N LEU A 257 -7.78 6.14 -8.12
CA LEU A 257 -7.81 7.05 -6.97
C LEU A 257 -7.79 8.52 -7.41
N PRO A 258 -8.92 9.07 -7.88
CA PRO A 258 -9.06 10.46 -8.30
C PRO A 258 -8.64 11.48 -7.23
N PRO A 259 -8.17 12.67 -7.63
CA PRO A 259 -7.69 13.70 -6.70
C PRO A 259 -8.71 14.21 -5.67
N SER A 260 -10.01 14.01 -5.88
CA SER A 260 -11.04 14.36 -4.87
C SER A 260 -10.84 13.63 -3.52
N LEU A 261 -10.09 12.52 -3.52
CA LEU A 261 -9.76 11.77 -2.31
C LEU A 261 -8.84 12.51 -1.34
N ILE A 262 -8.09 13.50 -1.81
CA ILE A 262 -7.22 14.30 -0.96
C ILE A 262 -7.87 15.61 -0.49
N ASP A 263 -9.07 15.92 -0.95
CA ASP A 263 -9.78 17.12 -0.52
C ASP A 263 -10.27 16.97 0.92
N GLY A 264 -9.87 17.92 1.78
CA GLY A 264 -10.24 17.95 3.20
C GLY A 264 -9.40 17.03 4.09
N LEU A 265 -8.25 16.52 3.64
CA LEU A 265 -7.33 15.69 4.46
C LEU A 265 -6.84 16.42 5.71
N GLU A 266 -6.69 17.75 5.67
CA GLU A 266 -6.26 18.59 6.80
C GLU A 266 -7.19 18.50 8.01
N ALA A 267 -8.45 18.13 7.81
CA ALA A 267 -9.39 17.90 8.90
C ALA A 267 -9.05 16.65 9.73
N TYR A 268 -8.33 15.69 9.15
CA TYR A 268 -7.96 14.43 9.78
C TYR A 268 -6.48 14.34 10.14
N ILE A 269 -5.65 15.20 9.58
CA ILE A 269 -4.19 15.15 9.70
C ILE A 269 -3.65 16.55 10.05
N PRO A 270 -3.59 16.92 11.34
CA PRO A 270 -3.14 18.26 11.75
C PRO A 270 -1.71 18.62 11.30
N ALA A 271 -0.83 17.63 11.17
CA ALA A 271 0.56 17.81 10.71
C ALA A 271 0.76 17.22 9.30
N LEU A 272 -0.10 17.63 8.36
CA LEU A 272 -0.09 17.19 6.97
C LEU A 272 0.89 18.00 6.12
N ARG A 273 1.71 17.30 5.36
CA ARG A 273 2.38 17.82 4.16
C ARG A 273 1.86 17.06 2.95
N LEU A 274 1.24 17.76 2.01
CA LEU A 274 0.67 17.18 0.79
C LEU A 274 1.53 17.60 -0.41
N VAL A 275 1.99 16.62 -1.18
CA VAL A 275 2.70 16.80 -2.44
C VAL A 275 1.87 16.20 -3.57
N ARG A 276 1.37 17.04 -4.47
CA ARG A 276 0.63 16.64 -5.66
C ARG A 276 1.61 16.50 -6.82
N VAL A 277 1.52 15.40 -7.57
CA VAL A 277 2.45 15.09 -8.66
C VAL A 277 1.66 14.98 -9.97
N PRO A 278 1.58 16.07 -10.75
CA PRO A 278 0.95 16.05 -12.06
C PRO A 278 1.66 15.09 -13.02
N GLY A 279 0.91 14.39 -13.85
CA GLY A 279 1.44 13.48 -14.87
C GLY A 279 1.90 12.12 -14.33
N ALA A 280 1.87 11.88 -13.03
CA ALA A 280 2.12 10.57 -12.43
C ALA A 280 0.82 9.78 -12.24
N THR A 281 0.93 8.45 -12.30
CA THR A 281 -0.21 7.53 -12.09
C THR A 281 -0.11 6.80 -10.76
N HIS A 282 -1.00 5.84 -10.56
CA HIS A 282 -0.97 4.94 -9.39
C HIS A 282 0.42 4.31 -9.17
N TRP A 283 1.17 4.10 -10.23
CA TRP A 283 2.47 3.41 -10.23
C TRP A 283 3.65 4.36 -10.03
N ILE A 284 3.45 5.50 -9.37
CA ILE A 284 4.45 6.56 -9.15
C ILE A 284 5.76 6.04 -8.53
N VAL A 285 5.72 4.98 -7.72
CA VAL A 285 6.91 4.37 -7.13
C VAL A 285 7.84 3.83 -8.21
N HIS A 286 7.29 3.30 -9.32
CA HIS A 286 8.04 2.86 -10.49
C HIS A 286 8.34 4.01 -11.45
N GLU A 287 7.41 4.95 -11.59
CA GLU A 287 7.49 6.01 -12.58
C GLU A 287 8.48 7.11 -12.20
N GLN A 288 8.57 7.44 -10.92
CA GLN A 288 9.36 8.56 -10.41
C GLN A 288 10.00 8.24 -9.04
N PRO A 289 10.79 7.15 -8.93
CA PRO A 289 11.38 6.73 -7.66
C PRO A 289 12.27 7.80 -7.02
N GLU A 290 13.01 8.59 -7.82
CA GLU A 290 13.87 9.65 -7.32
C GLU A 290 13.04 10.81 -6.71
N LEU A 291 11.87 11.13 -7.30
CA LEU A 291 10.97 12.13 -6.72
C LEU A 291 10.44 11.64 -5.38
N VAL A 292 9.96 10.38 -5.32
CA VAL A 292 9.46 9.78 -4.09
C VAL A 292 10.55 9.75 -3.03
N ALA A 293 11.77 9.33 -3.37
CA ALA A 293 12.92 9.34 -2.47
C ALA A 293 13.22 10.75 -1.94
N GLY A 294 13.28 11.75 -2.81
CA GLY A 294 13.56 13.13 -2.43
C GLY A 294 12.50 13.74 -1.50
N GLU A 295 11.20 13.39 -1.68
CA GLU A 295 10.15 13.85 -0.79
C GLU A 295 10.22 13.16 0.59
N ILE A 296 10.56 11.86 0.61
CA ILE A 296 10.82 11.13 1.86
C ILE A 296 12.02 11.74 2.59
N GLU A 297 13.13 12.05 1.90
CA GLU A 297 14.30 12.69 2.52
C GLU A 297 13.96 14.03 3.17
N ARG A 298 13.16 14.87 2.49
CA ARG A 298 12.69 16.15 3.07
C ARG A 298 11.82 15.93 4.32
N ALA A 299 10.98 14.89 4.31
CA ALA A 299 10.18 14.55 5.48
C ALA A 299 11.04 14.01 6.63
N LEU A 300 12.12 13.27 6.35
CA LEU A 300 13.03 12.75 7.36
C LEU A 300 13.92 13.85 7.98
N ALA A 301 14.16 14.93 7.26
CA ALA A 301 14.98 16.07 7.72
C ALA A 301 14.18 17.11 8.54
N ALA A 302 12.85 17.11 8.46
CA ALA A 302 11.95 17.99 9.20
C ALA A 302 11.66 17.47 10.62
#